data_7bc9e22dc81e2316e3fbc90ed4fe0615
#
_entry.id   7bc9e22dc81e2316e3fbc90ed4fe0615
#
_cell.length_a   1.000
_cell.length_b   1.000
_cell.length_c   1.000
_cell.angle_alpha   90.00
_cell.angle_beta   90.00
_cell.angle_gamma   90.00
#
_symmetry.space_group_name_H-M   'P 1'
#
loop_
_entity.id
_entity.type
_entity.pdbx_description
1 polymer ?
#
loop_
_entity_poly.entity_id
_entity_poly.type
_entity_poly.pdbx_seq_one_letter_code
_entity_poly.pdbx_strand_id
1 'polypeptide(L)'
;MKTMLDTIRPAEDATPEQPQNQAQNQVQHQAQNQAQNQAQHQAQNQAAHADRDQRTVFDLDLIKRYDQSGPRYTSYPTAVEFDPAFDAERYAQVCRESNASGRPLSLYFHIPFCDTVCFYCACNKIATKDRSMAQPYLDRVYKELEMQSALFDSDRIVEQLHWGGGTPTFISQAQMRELMDQTRKYFKLADDDHGEFSIEIDPREARGDTVKLLREIGFNRMSLGVQDFDNRVQQAVNRIQTEAETMEVLEAARDEGFRSISIDLIYGLPYQTVDGFMTTLERIIEVNPDRLSIFNYAHLPSRFKPQRRIADEDLPPPEVKLDILQATTERLTNAGWLYIGMDHFARPDDELALAQRDGTLYRNFQGYSTHAECDLIGIGVTSIGKVANTYGQNRRELDSYYEDIDNGRLPVFRGIELNRDDELRRDVITRLICHFRLDFADVERHWDINFADYFATSLPKLDGMVEDGLLEVDSAGIRVLPKGRLLIRNICMAFDAYLEAKKGPIGFSKVI
;
A
#
# COMPACT_ATOMS: atom_id res chain seq x y z
N MET A 1 47.14 -52.63 58.23
CA MET A 1 47.10 -54.10 58.06
C MET A 1 46.19 -54.39 56.87
N LYS A 2 46.76 -55.05 55.84
CA LYS A 2 46.12 -55.69 54.65
C LYS A 2 45.45 -54.74 53.68
N THR A 3 45.64 -54.81 52.40
CA THR A 3 46.60 -55.44 51.49
C THR A 3 46.16 -54.98 50.08
N MET A 4 47.11 -54.56 49.26
CA MET A 4 47.01 -54.35 47.75
C MET A 4 46.29 -55.54 47.10
N LEU A 5 45.57 -55.25 46.04
CA LEU A 5 45.53 -56.09 44.83
C LEU A 5 45.26 -55.25 43.58
N ASP A 6 46.26 -55.24 42.72
CA ASP A 6 46.27 -54.75 41.34
C ASP A 6 45.21 -55.44 40.51
N THR A 7 44.64 -54.68 39.61
CA THR A 7 44.04 -55.23 38.38
C THR A 7 44.40 -54.38 37.17
N ILE A 8 45.37 -54.92 36.45
CA ILE A 8 45.82 -54.48 35.14
C ILE A 8 44.66 -54.67 34.12
N ARG A 9 44.25 -53.63 33.44
CA ARG A 9 43.46 -53.74 32.20
C ARG A 9 44.40 -53.74 30.98
N PRO A 10 44.18 -54.60 29.97
CA PRO A 10 44.99 -54.65 28.77
C PRO A 10 44.67 -53.46 27.87
N ALA A 11 45.70 -52.97 27.17
CA ALA A 11 45.62 -51.95 26.12
C ALA A 11 44.81 -52.47 24.92
N GLU A 12 43.81 -51.70 24.53
CA GLU A 12 43.12 -51.92 23.26
C GLU A 12 44.04 -51.50 22.11
N ASP A 13 44.26 -52.42 21.23
CA ASP A 13 45.00 -52.26 19.97
C ASP A 13 44.28 -51.21 19.06
N ALA A 14 44.94 -50.08 18.86
CA ALA A 14 44.58 -49.13 17.81
C ALA A 14 45.01 -49.70 16.45
N THR A 15 44.10 -50.22 15.71
CA THR A 15 44.31 -50.56 14.30
C THR A 15 44.56 -49.27 13.49
N PRO A 16 45.63 -49.21 12.66
CA PRO A 16 45.87 -48.03 11.85
C PRO A 16 44.83 -47.90 10.74
N GLU A 17 44.11 -46.79 10.70
CA GLU A 17 43.20 -46.43 9.60
C GLU A 17 43.98 -46.43 8.27
N GLN A 18 43.43 -47.14 7.29
CA GLN A 18 44.09 -47.29 5.99
C GLN A 18 44.13 -45.95 5.24
N PRO A 19 45.23 -45.64 4.53
CA PRO A 19 45.44 -44.36 3.80
C PRO A 19 44.38 -44.06 2.74
N GLN A 20 43.63 -45.02 2.28
CA GLN A 20 42.55 -44.86 1.29
C GLN A 20 41.31 -44.09 1.83
N ASN A 21 41.01 -44.18 3.12
CA ASN A 21 39.87 -43.45 3.71
C ASN A 21 40.17 -41.96 3.90
N GLN A 22 41.42 -41.58 4.14
CA GLN A 22 41.80 -40.15 4.27
C GLN A 22 41.76 -39.41 2.92
N ALA A 23 42.14 -40.07 1.83
CA ALA A 23 42.07 -39.50 0.48
C ALA A 23 40.63 -39.31 0.00
N GLN A 24 39.72 -40.27 0.30
CA GLN A 24 38.32 -40.14 -0.03
C GLN A 24 37.60 -39.04 0.78
N ASN A 25 37.90 -38.89 2.05
CA ASN A 25 37.37 -37.80 2.90
C ASN A 25 37.89 -36.42 2.45
N GLN A 26 39.13 -36.30 2.00
CA GLN A 26 39.65 -35.04 1.45
C GLN A 26 38.96 -34.65 0.13
N VAL A 27 38.71 -35.59 -0.75
CA VAL A 27 38.03 -35.36 -2.04
C VAL A 27 36.55 -34.97 -1.79
N GLN A 28 35.88 -35.61 -0.84
CA GLN A 28 34.51 -35.23 -0.45
C GLN A 28 34.46 -33.83 0.19
N HIS A 29 35.38 -33.49 1.07
CA HIS A 29 35.47 -32.13 1.66
C HIS A 29 35.77 -31.06 0.60
N GLN A 30 36.65 -31.34 -0.36
CA GLN A 30 36.92 -30.41 -1.46
C GLN A 30 35.69 -30.22 -2.38
N ALA A 31 34.96 -31.29 -2.70
CA ALA A 31 33.74 -31.18 -3.48
C ALA A 31 32.62 -30.43 -2.75
N GLN A 32 32.44 -30.62 -1.42
CA GLN A 32 31.49 -29.87 -0.60
C GLN A 32 31.88 -28.38 -0.54
N ASN A 33 33.15 -28.04 -0.34
CA ASN A 33 33.61 -26.65 -0.33
C ASN A 33 33.44 -25.96 -1.70
N GLN A 34 33.68 -26.70 -2.80
CA GLN A 34 33.42 -26.15 -4.15
C GLN A 34 31.93 -25.93 -4.42
N ALA A 35 31.05 -26.84 -3.99
CA ALA A 35 29.60 -26.67 -4.11
C ALA A 35 29.09 -25.50 -3.26
N GLN A 36 29.60 -25.33 -2.03
CA GLN A 36 29.25 -24.19 -1.17
C GLN A 36 29.74 -22.84 -1.76
N ASN A 37 30.97 -22.79 -2.31
CA ASN A 37 31.48 -21.60 -2.97
C ASN A 37 30.71 -21.26 -4.25
N GLN A 38 30.30 -22.26 -5.04
CA GLN A 38 29.44 -22.02 -6.21
C GLN A 38 28.05 -21.54 -5.84
N ALA A 39 27.44 -22.10 -4.79
CA ALA A 39 26.17 -21.63 -4.28
C ALA A 39 26.24 -20.19 -3.72
N GLN A 40 27.32 -19.85 -3.00
CA GLN A 40 27.57 -18.49 -2.53
C GLN A 40 27.79 -17.49 -3.68
N HIS A 41 28.56 -17.87 -4.71
CA HIS A 41 28.74 -17.04 -5.91
C HIS A 41 27.44 -16.87 -6.71
N GLN A 42 26.64 -17.92 -6.83
CA GLN A 42 25.33 -17.83 -7.47
C GLN A 42 24.38 -16.93 -6.66
N ALA A 43 24.33 -17.05 -5.33
CA ALA A 43 23.54 -16.18 -4.45
C ALA A 43 24.03 -14.71 -4.51
N GLN A 44 25.35 -14.48 -4.55
CA GLN A 44 25.90 -13.12 -4.70
C GLN A 44 25.60 -12.51 -6.07
N ASN A 45 25.66 -13.30 -7.14
CA ASN A 45 25.28 -12.85 -8.48
C ASN A 45 23.79 -12.60 -8.61
N GLN A 46 22.94 -13.44 -8.00
CA GLN A 46 21.49 -13.22 -7.95
C GLN A 46 21.14 -11.97 -7.12
N ALA A 47 21.80 -11.75 -5.98
CA ALA A 47 21.64 -10.54 -5.19
C ALA A 47 22.09 -9.28 -5.94
N ALA A 48 23.23 -9.33 -6.65
CA ALA A 48 23.72 -8.22 -7.47
C ALA A 48 22.81 -7.93 -8.69
N HIS A 49 22.20 -8.95 -9.30
CA HIS A 49 21.19 -8.78 -10.33
C HIS A 49 19.88 -8.23 -9.77
N ALA A 50 19.42 -8.72 -8.61
CA ALA A 50 18.24 -8.21 -7.92
C ALA A 50 18.42 -6.73 -7.52
N ASP A 51 19.60 -6.33 -7.07
CA ASP A 51 19.92 -4.93 -6.72
C ASP A 51 19.94 -4.00 -7.94
N ARG A 52 20.41 -4.48 -9.11
CA ARG A 52 20.35 -3.72 -10.36
C ARG A 52 18.91 -3.56 -10.87
N ASP A 53 18.08 -4.58 -10.71
CA ASP A 53 16.68 -4.55 -11.14
C ASP A 53 15.80 -3.70 -10.21
N GLN A 54 16.22 -3.41 -8.98
CA GLN A 54 15.49 -2.55 -8.05
C GLN A 54 15.73 -1.04 -8.28
N ARG A 55 16.70 -0.66 -9.10
CA ARG A 55 16.97 0.76 -9.41
C ARG A 55 15.83 1.35 -10.24
N THR A 56 15.53 2.59 -9.97
CA THR A 56 14.62 3.41 -10.79
C THR A 56 15.47 4.44 -11.53
N VAL A 57 15.28 4.55 -12.84
CA VAL A 57 15.98 5.52 -13.68
C VAL A 57 14.99 6.53 -14.20
N PHE A 58 15.25 7.80 -13.94
CA PHE A 58 14.48 8.91 -14.48
C PHE A 58 14.95 9.23 -15.91
N ASP A 59 14.00 9.24 -16.86
CA ASP A 59 14.24 9.59 -18.25
C ASP A 59 13.16 10.59 -18.68
N LEU A 60 13.53 11.87 -18.72
CA LEU A 60 12.61 12.98 -18.95
C LEU A 60 11.89 12.89 -20.32
N ASP A 61 12.59 12.46 -21.36
CA ASP A 61 12.02 12.37 -22.71
C ASP A 61 10.97 11.26 -22.79
N LEU A 62 11.25 10.11 -22.16
CA LEU A 62 10.29 9.02 -22.06
C LEU A 62 9.09 9.40 -21.19
N ILE A 63 9.31 10.07 -20.05
CA ILE A 63 8.22 10.55 -19.20
C ILE A 63 7.31 11.50 -20.00
N LYS A 64 7.87 12.47 -20.73
CA LYS A 64 7.08 13.39 -21.56
C LYS A 64 6.34 12.66 -22.69
N ARG A 65 6.95 11.64 -23.30
CA ARG A 65 6.33 10.84 -24.38
C ARG A 65 5.12 10.06 -23.87
N TYR A 66 5.18 9.50 -22.66
CA TYR A 66 4.15 8.67 -22.04
C TYR A 66 3.26 9.43 -21.05
N ASP A 67 3.38 10.76 -20.94
CA ASP A 67 2.53 11.59 -20.06
C ASP A 67 1.09 11.65 -20.60
N GLN A 68 0.28 10.70 -20.19
CA GLN A 68 -1.13 10.60 -20.51
C GLN A 68 -1.98 10.45 -19.24
N SER A 69 -3.29 10.61 -19.35
CA SER A 69 -4.21 10.34 -18.26
C SER A 69 -4.50 8.85 -18.13
N GLY A 70 -4.48 8.32 -16.93
CA GLY A 70 -4.74 6.90 -16.69
C GLY A 70 -5.13 6.56 -15.26
N PRO A 71 -5.69 5.36 -15.04
CA PRO A 71 -6.10 4.90 -13.72
C PRO A 71 -4.91 4.75 -12.77
N ARG A 72 -5.16 4.91 -11.46
CA ARG A 72 -4.16 4.61 -10.43
C ARG A 72 -4.13 3.13 -10.03
N TYR A 73 -5.05 2.32 -10.53
CA TYR A 73 -5.19 0.89 -10.24
C TYR A 73 -5.14 0.56 -8.74
N THR A 74 -5.88 1.33 -7.94
CA THR A 74 -6.21 0.97 -6.56
C THR A 74 -7.25 -0.15 -6.51
N SER A 75 -7.86 -0.44 -7.64
CA SER A 75 -8.72 -1.59 -7.96
C SER A 75 -8.69 -1.84 -9.46
N TYR A 76 -9.05 -3.04 -9.87
CA TYR A 76 -9.43 -3.35 -11.23
C TYR A 76 -10.63 -4.32 -11.21
N PRO A 77 -11.75 -4.00 -11.86
CA PRO A 77 -12.07 -2.70 -12.50
C PRO A 77 -12.01 -1.51 -11.53
N THR A 78 -11.82 -0.29 -12.09
CA THR A 78 -11.75 0.91 -11.25
C THR A 78 -13.14 1.30 -10.72
N ALA A 79 -13.19 2.08 -9.62
CA ALA A 79 -14.45 2.54 -9.02
C ALA A 79 -15.34 3.39 -9.97
N VAL A 80 -14.85 3.78 -11.13
CA VAL A 80 -15.63 4.42 -12.20
C VAL A 80 -16.61 3.45 -12.86
N GLU A 81 -16.32 2.15 -12.80
CA GLU A 81 -17.12 1.06 -13.36
C GLU A 81 -18.20 0.54 -12.40
N PHE A 82 -18.25 1.02 -11.16
CA PHE A 82 -19.23 0.56 -10.18
C PHE A 82 -20.64 0.94 -10.59
N ASP A 83 -21.54 -0.04 -10.55
CA ASP A 83 -22.93 0.06 -10.99
C ASP A 83 -23.89 0.03 -9.79
N PRO A 84 -24.94 0.88 -9.74
CA PRO A 84 -25.99 0.82 -8.74
C PRO A 84 -26.81 -0.49 -8.75
N ALA A 85 -26.76 -1.29 -9.81
CA ALA A 85 -27.37 -2.61 -9.84
C ALA A 85 -26.76 -3.59 -8.82
N PHE A 86 -25.50 -3.36 -8.41
CA PHE A 86 -24.90 -4.05 -7.27
C PHE A 86 -25.28 -3.30 -5.99
N ASP A 87 -26.29 -3.77 -5.32
CA ASP A 87 -26.90 -3.15 -4.15
C ASP A 87 -26.50 -3.83 -2.82
N ALA A 88 -27.08 -3.34 -1.73
CA ALA A 88 -26.82 -3.84 -0.38
C ALA A 88 -27.27 -5.30 -0.18
N GLU A 89 -28.30 -5.77 -0.88
CA GLU A 89 -28.79 -7.16 -0.77
C GLU A 89 -27.80 -8.13 -1.43
N ARG A 90 -27.35 -7.80 -2.66
CA ARG A 90 -26.33 -8.61 -3.35
C ARG A 90 -25.00 -8.60 -2.59
N TYR A 91 -24.60 -7.45 -2.05
CA TYR A 91 -23.41 -7.35 -1.19
C TYR A 91 -23.53 -8.28 0.02
N ALA A 92 -24.64 -8.22 0.76
CA ALA A 92 -24.86 -9.07 1.93
C ALA A 92 -24.85 -10.58 1.59
N GLN A 93 -25.38 -10.95 0.42
CA GLN A 93 -25.33 -12.32 -0.06
C GLN A 93 -23.89 -12.78 -0.32
N VAL A 94 -23.09 -11.97 -1.02
CA VAL A 94 -21.68 -12.30 -1.32
C VAL A 94 -20.86 -12.39 -0.03
N CYS A 95 -21.10 -11.52 0.95
CA CYS A 95 -20.42 -11.60 2.24
C CYS A 95 -20.67 -12.94 2.94
N ARG A 96 -21.94 -13.43 2.96
CA ARG A 96 -22.26 -14.75 3.54
C ARG A 96 -21.63 -15.89 2.75
N GLU A 97 -21.63 -15.81 1.41
CA GLU A 97 -21.01 -16.81 0.53
C GLU A 97 -19.48 -16.85 0.74
N SER A 98 -18.84 -15.70 1.06
CA SER A 98 -17.38 -15.60 1.28
C SER A 98 -16.90 -16.39 2.49
N ASN A 99 -17.77 -16.72 3.45
CA ASN A 99 -17.42 -17.49 4.65
C ASN A 99 -16.87 -18.88 4.30
N ALA A 100 -17.33 -19.48 3.19
CA ALA A 100 -16.79 -20.76 2.72
C ALA A 100 -15.29 -20.74 2.42
N SER A 101 -14.70 -19.56 2.20
CA SER A 101 -13.27 -19.41 1.94
C SER A 101 -12.41 -19.44 3.21
N GLY A 102 -12.96 -19.11 4.38
CA GLY A 102 -12.23 -18.95 5.63
C GLY A 102 -11.16 -17.86 5.62
N ARG A 103 -11.14 -16.97 4.62
CA ARG A 103 -10.13 -15.91 4.50
C ARG A 103 -10.18 -14.96 5.70
N PRO A 104 -9.04 -14.40 6.15
CA PRO A 104 -9.04 -13.36 7.17
C PRO A 104 -9.75 -12.10 6.66
N LEU A 105 -10.02 -11.19 7.59
CA LEU A 105 -10.71 -9.93 7.33
C LEU A 105 -9.75 -8.75 7.44
N SER A 106 -10.03 -7.71 6.66
CA SER A 106 -9.48 -6.37 6.80
C SER A 106 -10.62 -5.38 7.02
N LEU A 107 -10.49 -4.46 7.98
CA LEU A 107 -11.49 -3.43 8.25
C LEU A 107 -10.93 -2.06 7.87
N TYR A 108 -11.69 -1.29 7.10
CA TYR A 108 -11.41 0.11 6.82
C TYR A 108 -12.50 1.00 7.41
N PHE A 109 -12.13 1.92 8.28
CA PHE A 109 -13.04 2.93 8.85
C PHE A 109 -12.80 4.28 8.22
N HIS A 110 -13.84 4.85 7.64
CA HIS A 110 -13.79 6.21 7.12
C HIS A 110 -14.32 7.20 8.16
N ILE A 111 -13.44 8.03 8.73
CA ILE A 111 -13.83 9.12 9.64
C ILE A 111 -13.82 10.42 8.82
N PRO A 112 -14.98 10.98 8.45
CA PRO A 112 -15.03 12.03 7.42
C PRO A 112 -14.65 13.42 7.91
N PHE A 113 -14.44 13.63 9.20
CA PHE A 113 -14.30 14.97 9.78
C PHE A 113 -12.87 15.50 9.71
N CYS A 114 -12.74 16.81 9.44
CA CYS A 114 -11.51 17.57 9.57
C CYS A 114 -11.80 18.89 10.27
N ASP A 115 -10.93 19.34 11.16
CA ASP A 115 -11.03 20.64 11.83
C ASP A 115 -10.77 21.80 10.87
N THR A 116 -9.84 21.61 9.94
CA THR A 116 -9.43 22.59 8.95
C THR A 116 -9.41 21.99 7.54
N VAL A 117 -9.86 22.78 6.54
CA VAL A 117 -9.83 22.34 5.15
C VAL A 117 -8.49 22.67 4.51
N CYS A 118 -7.73 21.64 4.10
CA CYS A 118 -6.56 21.83 3.24
C CYS A 118 -7.04 22.04 1.79
N PHE A 119 -6.50 23.07 1.11
CA PHE A 119 -7.01 23.47 -0.22
C PHE A 119 -6.68 22.45 -1.31
N TYR A 120 -5.60 21.70 -1.19
CA TYR A 120 -5.23 20.65 -2.14
C TYR A 120 -6.10 19.38 -2.05
N CYS A 121 -6.80 19.18 -0.92
CA CYS A 121 -7.35 17.88 -0.55
C CYS A 121 -8.56 17.46 -1.41
N ALA A 122 -8.47 16.24 -1.96
CA ALA A 122 -9.51 15.58 -2.76
C ALA A 122 -10.34 14.53 -2.01
N CYS A 123 -10.06 14.29 -0.72
CA CYS A 123 -10.77 13.29 0.08
C CYS A 123 -12.25 13.69 0.28
N ASN A 124 -13.11 12.67 0.46
CA ASN A 124 -14.47 12.90 0.92
C ASN A 124 -14.44 13.27 2.41
N LYS A 125 -14.68 14.53 2.71
CA LYS A 125 -14.56 15.08 4.06
C LYS A 125 -15.57 16.15 4.37
N ILE A 126 -15.79 16.35 5.67
CA ILE A 126 -16.61 17.40 6.26
C ILE A 126 -15.70 18.25 7.13
N ALA A 127 -15.39 19.47 6.65
CA ALA A 127 -14.61 20.43 7.43
C ALA A 127 -15.52 21.15 8.43
N THR A 128 -15.30 20.92 9.72
CA THR A 128 -16.08 21.51 10.80
C THR A 128 -15.28 21.57 12.08
N LYS A 129 -15.52 22.62 12.89
CA LYS A 129 -15.02 22.72 14.27
C LYS A 129 -15.98 22.16 15.30
N ASP A 130 -17.19 21.79 14.87
CA ASP A 130 -18.22 21.23 15.73
C ASP A 130 -17.94 19.76 16.01
N ARG A 131 -17.23 19.49 17.11
CA ARG A 131 -16.91 18.13 17.57
C ARG A 131 -18.15 17.31 17.96
N SER A 132 -19.30 17.97 18.21
CA SER A 132 -20.55 17.27 18.55
C SER A 132 -21.09 16.44 17.39
N MET A 133 -20.67 16.69 16.15
CA MET A 133 -21.02 15.90 14.98
C MET A 133 -20.44 14.48 15.01
N ALA A 134 -19.39 14.25 15.78
CA ALA A 134 -18.71 12.95 15.81
C ALA A 134 -19.60 11.84 16.40
N GLN A 135 -20.24 12.07 17.53
CA GLN A 135 -21.01 11.01 18.22
C GLN A 135 -22.21 10.51 17.40
N PRO A 136 -23.08 11.37 16.81
CA PRO A 136 -24.16 10.89 15.96
C PRO A 136 -23.67 10.07 14.75
N TYR A 137 -22.48 10.35 14.25
CA TYR A 137 -21.85 9.55 13.20
C TYR A 137 -21.39 8.19 13.73
N LEU A 138 -20.65 8.19 14.85
CA LEU A 138 -20.15 6.97 15.48
C LEU A 138 -21.26 6.03 15.91
N ASP A 139 -22.39 6.55 16.43
CA ASP A 139 -23.56 5.75 16.77
C ASP A 139 -24.08 4.95 15.57
N ARG A 140 -23.97 5.50 14.36
CA ARG A 140 -24.35 4.82 13.12
C ARG A 140 -23.27 3.87 12.61
N VAL A 141 -22.01 4.22 12.80
CA VAL A 141 -20.89 3.31 12.54
C VAL A 141 -21.00 2.06 13.43
N TYR A 142 -21.42 2.21 14.69
CA TYR A 142 -21.62 1.05 15.60
C TYR A 142 -22.78 0.15 15.13
N LYS A 143 -23.87 0.73 14.61
CA LYS A 143 -24.96 -0.05 13.99
C LYS A 143 -24.48 -0.75 12.70
N GLU A 144 -23.67 -0.07 11.89
CA GLU A 144 -23.08 -0.66 10.69
C GLU A 144 -22.18 -1.84 11.05
N LEU A 145 -21.32 -1.70 12.09
CA LEU A 145 -20.48 -2.78 12.62
C LEU A 145 -21.31 -4.01 13.00
N GLU A 146 -22.44 -3.80 13.70
CA GLU A 146 -23.38 -4.87 14.07
C GLU A 146 -23.96 -5.57 12.83
N MET A 147 -24.45 -4.79 11.86
CA MET A 147 -25.01 -5.34 10.62
C MET A 147 -23.97 -6.07 9.77
N GLN A 148 -22.77 -5.50 9.64
CA GLN A 148 -21.68 -6.11 8.89
C GLN A 148 -21.21 -7.42 9.54
N SER A 149 -20.99 -7.42 10.85
CA SER A 149 -20.51 -8.61 11.57
C SER A 149 -21.46 -9.79 11.46
N ALA A 150 -22.76 -9.55 11.36
CA ALA A 150 -23.78 -10.59 11.19
C ALA A 150 -23.71 -11.32 9.82
N LEU A 151 -22.89 -10.84 8.88
CA LEU A 151 -22.68 -11.45 7.57
C LEU A 151 -21.48 -12.40 7.53
N PHE A 152 -20.59 -12.33 8.52
CA PHE A 152 -19.34 -13.07 8.55
C PHE A 152 -19.32 -14.06 9.71
N ASP A 153 -18.65 -15.19 9.53
CA ASP A 153 -18.43 -16.15 10.61
C ASP A 153 -17.58 -15.53 11.71
N SER A 154 -17.99 -15.71 12.95
CA SER A 154 -17.40 -15.03 14.13
C SER A 154 -15.97 -15.47 14.45
N ASP A 155 -15.48 -16.55 13.86
CA ASP A 155 -14.11 -17.06 14.00
C ASP A 155 -13.15 -16.50 12.96
N ARG A 156 -13.64 -15.82 11.92
CA ARG A 156 -12.78 -15.11 10.96
C ARG A 156 -12.03 -13.97 11.64
N ILE A 157 -10.71 -14.01 11.58
CA ILE A 157 -9.82 -13.08 12.28
C ILE A 157 -9.63 -11.83 11.42
N VAL A 158 -9.73 -10.66 12.04
CA VAL A 158 -9.31 -9.39 11.44
C VAL A 158 -7.81 -9.26 11.62
N GLU A 159 -7.06 -9.44 10.54
CA GLU A 159 -5.60 -9.31 10.51
C GLU A 159 -5.14 -7.90 10.16
N GLN A 160 -6.00 -7.12 9.49
CA GLN A 160 -5.70 -5.74 9.13
C GLN A 160 -6.85 -4.81 9.54
N LEU A 161 -6.51 -3.65 10.11
CA LEU A 161 -7.45 -2.59 10.46
C LEU A 161 -6.84 -1.23 10.10
N HIS A 162 -7.62 -0.37 9.46
CA HIS A 162 -7.18 0.96 9.09
C HIS A 162 -8.24 2.03 9.40
N TRP A 163 -7.84 3.09 10.10
CA TRP A 163 -8.66 4.30 10.26
C TRP A 163 -8.10 5.41 9.36
N GLY A 164 -8.94 5.90 8.45
CA GLY A 164 -8.57 6.94 7.50
C GLY A 164 -9.72 7.89 7.16
N GLY A 165 -9.53 8.68 6.10
CA GLY A 165 -10.59 9.50 5.50
C GLY A 165 -10.36 10.99 5.53
N GLY A 166 -10.93 11.68 6.50
CA GLY A 166 -10.68 13.11 6.81
C GLY A 166 -9.49 13.24 7.75
N THR A 167 -9.76 13.23 9.04
CA THR A 167 -8.77 13.18 10.12
C THR A 167 -9.31 12.26 11.21
N PRO A 168 -8.85 11.02 11.31
CA PRO A 168 -9.37 10.08 12.32
C PRO A 168 -9.23 10.57 13.76
N THR A 169 -8.20 11.36 14.07
CA THR A 169 -7.99 11.98 15.38
C THR A 169 -8.91 13.20 15.65
N PHE A 170 -9.84 13.50 14.74
CA PHE A 170 -10.91 14.46 15.01
C PHE A 170 -11.82 14.03 16.15
N ILE A 171 -12.06 12.71 16.31
CA ILE A 171 -12.86 12.18 17.42
C ILE A 171 -12.06 12.23 18.71
N SER A 172 -12.76 12.35 19.85
CA SER A 172 -12.09 12.42 21.16
C SER A 172 -11.42 11.11 21.54
N GLN A 173 -10.48 11.15 22.48
CA GLN A 173 -9.82 9.96 23.00
C GLN A 173 -10.81 8.94 23.60
N ALA A 174 -11.89 9.41 24.24
CA ALA A 174 -12.95 8.52 24.74
C ALA A 174 -13.68 7.82 23.59
N GLN A 175 -13.98 8.55 22.51
CA GLN A 175 -14.60 7.98 21.31
C GLN A 175 -13.68 7.03 20.54
N MET A 176 -12.37 7.29 20.55
CA MET A 176 -11.38 6.35 19.98
C MET A 176 -11.40 5.00 20.73
N ARG A 177 -11.41 5.04 22.07
CA ARG A 177 -11.55 3.82 22.87
C ARG A 177 -12.85 3.11 22.58
N GLU A 178 -13.96 3.83 22.61
CA GLU A 178 -15.30 3.28 22.36
C GLU A 178 -15.39 2.64 20.97
N LEU A 179 -14.88 3.29 19.91
CA LEU A 179 -14.87 2.74 18.55
C LEU A 179 -14.09 1.42 18.48
N MET A 180 -12.92 1.36 19.12
CA MET A 180 -12.12 0.14 19.17
C MET A 180 -12.81 -0.96 20.00
N ASP A 181 -13.44 -0.61 21.12
CA ASP A 181 -14.19 -1.54 21.95
C ASP A 181 -15.41 -2.11 21.21
N GLN A 182 -16.16 -1.27 20.49
CA GLN A 182 -17.25 -1.72 19.63
C GLN A 182 -16.73 -2.61 18.48
N THR A 183 -15.57 -2.29 17.92
CA THR A 183 -14.95 -3.15 16.90
C THR A 183 -14.63 -4.54 17.47
N ARG A 184 -14.01 -4.62 18.64
CA ARG A 184 -13.71 -5.89 19.31
C ARG A 184 -14.95 -6.67 19.76
N LYS A 185 -16.05 -5.97 20.04
CA LYS A 185 -17.32 -6.61 20.40
C LYS A 185 -17.89 -7.41 19.22
N TYR A 186 -17.77 -6.91 18.03
CA TYR A 186 -18.38 -7.48 16.83
C TYR A 186 -17.44 -8.30 15.96
N PHE A 187 -16.14 -8.04 16.00
CA PHE A 187 -15.13 -8.73 15.23
C PHE A 187 -14.00 -9.26 16.09
N LYS A 188 -13.50 -10.44 15.74
CA LYS A 188 -12.32 -11.03 16.39
C LYS A 188 -11.06 -10.42 15.77
N LEU A 189 -10.40 -9.51 16.49
CA LEU A 189 -9.15 -8.92 16.05
C LEU A 189 -7.97 -9.87 16.32
N ALA A 190 -6.93 -9.82 15.46
CA ALA A 190 -5.67 -10.49 15.72
C ALA A 190 -5.03 -9.99 17.02
N ASP A 191 -4.42 -10.91 17.78
CA ASP A 191 -3.84 -10.62 19.08
C ASP A 191 -2.39 -10.09 18.95
N ASP A 192 -1.96 -9.35 19.97
CA ASP A 192 -0.57 -9.04 20.31
C ASP A 192 0.35 -8.63 19.16
N ASP A 193 0.00 -7.55 18.46
CA ASP A 193 0.81 -7.03 17.36
C ASP A 193 0.98 -7.95 16.13
N HIS A 194 0.33 -9.10 16.06
CA HIS A 194 0.33 -9.92 14.85
C HIS A 194 -0.46 -9.26 13.70
N GLY A 195 -1.52 -8.50 14.06
CA GLY A 195 -2.28 -7.74 13.07
C GLY A 195 -1.57 -6.47 12.61
N GLU A 196 -1.94 -5.98 11.44
CA GLU A 196 -1.53 -4.69 10.91
C GLU A 196 -2.62 -3.64 11.19
N PHE A 197 -2.48 -2.89 12.28
CA PHE A 197 -3.46 -1.88 12.70
C PHE A 197 -2.87 -0.49 12.51
N SER A 198 -3.40 0.24 11.53
CA SER A 198 -2.85 1.51 11.05
C SER A 198 -3.84 2.67 11.12
N ILE A 199 -3.33 3.88 11.25
CA ILE A 199 -4.13 5.10 11.32
C ILE A 199 -3.46 6.25 10.55
N GLU A 200 -4.27 7.05 9.84
CA GLU A 200 -3.85 8.32 9.27
C GLU A 200 -3.89 9.42 10.32
N ILE A 201 -2.82 10.18 10.46
CA ILE A 201 -2.69 11.24 11.46
C ILE A 201 -2.36 12.58 10.79
N ASP A 202 -3.11 13.58 11.17
CA ASP A 202 -2.72 14.98 11.01
C ASP A 202 -1.94 15.39 12.28
N PRO A 203 -0.63 15.69 12.20
CA PRO A 203 0.17 16.03 13.39
C PRO A 203 -0.35 17.24 14.17
N ARG A 204 -1.14 18.12 13.54
CA ARG A 204 -1.78 19.26 14.22
C ARG A 204 -2.88 18.83 15.20
N GLU A 205 -3.48 17.65 14.97
CA GLU A 205 -4.63 17.09 15.70
C GLU A 205 -4.23 15.91 16.62
N ALA A 206 -2.94 15.65 16.80
CA ALA A 206 -2.43 14.61 17.68
C ALA A 206 -1.34 15.17 18.59
N ARG A 207 -1.24 14.61 19.79
CA ARG A 207 -0.20 14.87 20.78
C ARG A 207 0.32 13.55 21.33
N GLY A 208 1.39 13.59 22.14
CA GLY A 208 1.97 12.38 22.70
C GLY A 208 1.00 11.50 23.47
N ASP A 209 0.05 12.09 24.20
CA ASP A 209 -1.01 11.36 24.91
C ASP A 209 -1.99 10.66 23.97
N THR A 210 -2.28 11.25 22.80
CA THR A 210 -3.07 10.63 21.75
C THR A 210 -2.32 9.45 21.13
N VAL A 211 -1.02 9.61 20.85
CA VAL A 211 -0.18 8.53 20.30
C VAL A 211 -0.12 7.34 21.27
N LYS A 212 0.09 7.62 22.56
CA LYS A 212 0.07 6.61 23.60
C LYS A 212 -1.26 5.86 23.65
N LEU A 213 -2.38 6.60 23.63
CA LEU A 213 -3.71 5.98 23.57
C LEU A 213 -3.86 5.08 22.35
N LEU A 214 -3.46 5.53 21.17
CA LEU A 214 -3.57 4.74 19.94
C LEU A 214 -2.80 3.40 20.09
N ARG A 215 -1.60 3.44 20.69
CA ARG A 215 -0.85 2.23 20.98
C ARG A 215 -1.56 1.32 21.99
N GLU A 216 -2.10 1.89 23.06
CA GLU A 216 -2.87 1.16 24.09
C GLU A 216 -4.10 0.44 23.51
N ILE A 217 -4.79 1.06 22.54
CA ILE A 217 -5.97 0.44 21.91
C ILE A 217 -5.61 -0.51 20.75
N GLY A 218 -4.31 -0.66 20.42
CA GLY A 218 -3.80 -1.71 19.55
C GLY A 218 -3.22 -1.26 18.22
N PHE A 219 -3.17 0.04 17.92
CA PHE A 219 -2.50 0.52 16.71
C PHE A 219 -0.99 0.30 16.81
N ASN A 220 -0.39 -0.14 15.70
CA ASN A 220 1.04 -0.39 15.62
C ASN A 220 1.69 0.19 14.34
N ARG A 221 0.91 0.89 13.52
CA ARG A 221 1.38 1.64 12.35
C ARG A 221 0.66 2.98 12.25
N MET A 222 1.34 3.99 11.70
CA MET A 222 0.72 5.28 11.41
C MET A 222 1.28 5.91 10.14
N SER A 223 0.45 6.73 9.48
CA SER A 223 0.87 7.64 8.42
C SER A 223 0.67 9.07 8.83
N LEU A 224 1.74 9.89 8.74
CA LEU A 224 1.75 11.29 9.10
C LEU A 224 1.67 12.17 7.85
N GLY A 225 0.59 12.92 7.71
CA GLY A 225 0.48 13.92 6.65
C GLY A 225 1.35 15.14 6.92
N VAL A 226 2.53 15.23 6.32
CA VAL A 226 3.44 16.39 6.41
C VAL A 226 3.25 17.31 5.22
N GLN A 227 3.24 16.78 4.02
CA GLN A 227 3.08 17.42 2.73
C GLN A 227 4.29 18.28 2.33
N ASP A 228 4.65 19.31 3.08
CA ASP A 228 5.82 20.17 2.91
C ASP A 228 6.09 20.96 4.21
N PHE A 229 7.35 21.26 4.51
CA PHE A 229 7.73 22.12 5.64
C PHE A 229 7.88 23.60 5.28
N ASP A 230 7.88 23.98 3.99
CA ASP A 230 7.98 25.37 3.58
C ASP A 230 6.72 26.15 4.01
N ASN A 231 6.91 27.20 4.81
CA ASN A 231 5.83 28.02 5.35
C ASN A 231 4.98 28.69 4.25
N ARG A 232 5.58 29.10 3.13
CA ARG A 232 4.86 29.74 2.04
C ARG A 232 3.94 28.75 1.33
N VAL A 233 4.44 27.53 1.13
CA VAL A 233 3.65 26.42 0.61
C VAL A 233 2.50 26.07 1.55
N GLN A 234 2.78 25.90 2.84
CA GLN A 234 1.78 25.59 3.86
C GLN A 234 0.66 26.64 3.94
N GLN A 235 1.01 27.94 3.88
CA GLN A 235 0.03 29.03 3.87
C GLN A 235 -0.85 28.97 2.62
N ALA A 236 -0.26 28.75 1.45
CA ALA A 236 -0.98 28.70 0.18
C ALA A 236 -2.01 27.55 0.13
N VAL A 237 -1.74 26.45 0.82
CA VAL A 237 -2.63 25.28 0.86
C VAL A 237 -3.46 25.19 2.15
N ASN A 238 -3.41 26.19 3.02
CA ASN A 238 -4.11 26.23 4.32
C ASN A 238 -3.80 25.03 5.22
N ARG A 239 -2.52 24.62 5.25
CA ARG A 239 -2.03 23.57 6.14
C ARG A 239 -0.78 24.06 6.88
N ILE A 240 -0.99 24.95 7.83
CA ILE A 240 0.10 25.48 8.65
C ILE A 240 0.39 24.46 9.74
N GLN A 241 1.56 23.85 9.68
CA GLN A 241 2.03 22.79 10.54
C GLN A 241 3.50 23.02 10.84
N THR A 242 3.84 23.14 12.10
CA THR A 242 5.24 23.30 12.49
C THR A 242 5.99 21.98 12.39
N GLU A 243 7.28 22.04 12.12
CA GLU A 243 8.13 20.85 12.18
C GLU A 243 8.10 20.22 13.58
N ALA A 244 8.08 21.06 14.64
CA ALA A 244 8.03 20.59 16.02
C ALA A 244 6.79 19.72 16.31
N GLU A 245 5.61 20.06 15.79
CA GLU A 245 4.40 19.24 15.93
C GLU A 245 4.57 17.87 15.27
N THR A 246 5.20 17.83 14.11
CA THR A 246 5.49 16.55 13.41
C THR A 246 6.48 15.71 14.21
N MET A 247 7.56 16.32 14.72
CA MET A 247 8.58 15.61 15.49
C MET A 247 8.02 15.07 16.81
N GLU A 248 7.19 15.85 17.52
CA GLU A 248 6.54 15.39 18.76
C GLU A 248 5.76 14.09 18.53
N VAL A 249 4.93 14.03 17.47
CA VAL A 249 4.13 12.85 17.16
C VAL A 249 5.02 11.66 16.77
N LEU A 250 6.06 11.93 15.97
CA LEU A 250 6.97 10.89 15.49
C LEU A 250 7.81 10.29 16.62
N GLU A 251 8.37 11.14 17.49
CA GLU A 251 9.14 10.70 18.65
C GLU A 251 8.25 9.91 19.60
N ALA A 252 7.04 10.39 19.90
CA ALA A 252 6.07 9.65 20.71
C ALA A 252 5.73 8.29 20.09
N ALA A 253 5.58 8.20 18.77
CA ALA A 253 5.31 6.93 18.10
C ALA A 253 6.46 5.93 18.25
N ARG A 254 7.70 6.40 18.17
CA ARG A 254 8.88 5.56 18.39
C ARG A 254 8.99 5.09 19.83
N ASP A 255 8.78 6.01 20.77
CA ASP A 255 8.83 5.70 22.22
C ASP A 255 7.76 4.68 22.62
N GLU A 256 6.56 4.77 22.04
CA GLU A 256 5.46 3.82 22.25
C GLU A 256 5.60 2.51 21.42
N GLY A 257 6.63 2.38 20.60
CA GLY A 257 6.95 1.16 19.86
C GLY A 257 6.04 0.88 18.67
N PHE A 258 5.64 1.93 17.93
CA PHE A 258 5.01 1.72 16.62
C PHE A 258 6.02 1.07 15.68
N ARG A 259 5.57 0.05 14.94
CA ARG A 259 6.41 -0.79 14.08
C ARG A 259 6.75 -0.15 12.75
N SER A 260 5.85 0.67 12.22
CA SER A 260 6.06 1.38 10.95
C SER A 260 5.43 2.76 11.00
N ILE A 261 6.23 3.75 10.63
CA ILE A 261 5.81 5.13 10.52
C ILE A 261 6.01 5.57 9.08
N SER A 262 4.91 5.93 8.41
CA SER A 262 4.92 6.50 7.07
C SER A 262 4.81 8.02 7.13
N ILE A 263 5.45 8.72 6.21
CA ILE A 263 5.28 10.17 6.01
C ILE A 263 4.79 10.43 4.60
N ASP A 264 3.74 11.25 4.51
CA ASP A 264 3.17 11.67 3.24
C ASP A 264 3.65 13.07 2.88
N LEU A 265 4.23 13.21 1.68
CA LEU A 265 4.62 14.46 1.05
C LEU A 265 3.83 14.67 -0.24
N ILE A 266 3.69 15.93 -0.64
CA ILE A 266 3.04 16.29 -1.91
C ILE A 266 3.94 17.23 -2.69
N TYR A 267 4.33 16.85 -3.91
CA TYR A 267 5.02 17.76 -4.82
C TYR A 267 4.06 18.37 -5.86
N GLY A 268 4.41 19.52 -6.39
CA GLY A 268 3.59 20.28 -7.31
C GLY A 268 2.56 21.19 -6.63
N LEU A 269 2.70 21.45 -5.34
CA LEU A 269 1.92 22.44 -4.60
C LEU A 269 2.33 23.87 -4.97
N PRO A 270 1.47 24.89 -4.71
CA PRO A 270 1.80 26.29 -4.98
C PRO A 270 3.14 26.70 -4.37
N TYR A 271 3.90 27.49 -5.14
CA TYR A 271 5.20 28.07 -4.77
C TYR A 271 6.35 27.08 -4.53
N GLN A 272 6.14 25.79 -4.72
CA GLN A 272 7.25 24.83 -4.61
C GLN A 272 8.30 25.04 -5.69
N THR A 273 9.56 24.92 -5.28
CA THR A 273 10.74 24.87 -6.14
C THR A 273 11.51 23.59 -5.85
N VAL A 274 12.45 23.22 -6.73
CA VAL A 274 13.32 22.06 -6.50
C VAL A 274 14.07 22.22 -5.18
N ASP A 275 14.77 23.34 -4.96
CA ASP A 275 15.57 23.56 -3.75
C ASP A 275 14.71 23.56 -2.47
N GLY A 276 13.51 24.18 -2.53
CA GLY A 276 12.59 24.21 -1.39
C GLY A 276 12.11 22.80 -1.00
N PHE A 277 11.66 22.02 -1.99
CA PHE A 277 11.21 20.66 -1.75
C PHE A 277 12.35 19.75 -1.29
N MET A 278 13.56 19.92 -1.85
CA MET A 278 14.74 19.17 -1.41
C MET A 278 15.11 19.50 0.04
N THR A 279 14.93 20.75 0.51
CA THR A 279 15.11 21.09 1.92
C THR A 279 14.16 20.30 2.83
N THR A 280 12.88 20.21 2.46
CA THR A 280 11.90 19.35 3.16
C THR A 280 12.34 17.88 3.13
N LEU A 281 12.76 17.38 1.96
CA LEU A 281 13.18 15.99 1.79
C LEU A 281 14.40 15.63 2.64
N GLU A 282 15.43 16.49 2.70
CA GLU A 282 16.61 16.25 3.53
C GLU A 282 16.22 16.11 5.01
N ARG A 283 15.31 16.96 5.47
CA ARG A 283 14.82 16.86 6.83
C ARG A 283 14.07 15.55 7.10
N ILE A 284 13.29 15.08 6.14
CA ILE A 284 12.61 13.77 6.22
C ILE A 284 13.62 12.61 6.21
N ILE A 285 14.67 12.70 5.42
CA ILE A 285 15.75 11.69 5.40
C ILE A 285 16.47 11.63 6.76
N GLU A 286 16.74 12.77 7.40
CA GLU A 286 17.31 12.81 8.76
C GLU A 286 16.39 12.16 9.78
N VAL A 287 15.09 12.41 9.69
CA VAL A 287 14.06 11.79 10.53
C VAL A 287 13.99 10.28 10.32
N ASN A 288 14.29 9.81 9.12
CA ASN A 288 14.40 8.40 8.76
C ASN A 288 13.14 7.57 9.10
N PRO A 289 11.96 7.89 8.55
CA PRO A 289 10.75 7.07 8.71
C PRO A 289 10.92 5.72 7.99
N ASP A 290 10.00 4.78 8.22
CA ASP A 290 10.04 3.46 7.58
C ASP A 290 9.56 3.52 6.12
N ARG A 291 8.55 4.38 5.85
CA ARG A 291 7.90 4.54 4.55
C ARG A 291 7.74 6.00 4.18
N LEU A 292 7.70 6.26 2.88
CA LEU A 292 7.37 7.58 2.32
C LEU A 292 6.33 7.42 1.22
N SER A 293 5.34 8.31 1.20
CA SER A 293 4.41 8.48 0.09
C SER A 293 4.60 9.90 -0.46
N ILE A 294 5.01 10.03 -1.72
CA ILE A 294 5.34 11.31 -2.34
C ILE A 294 4.42 11.55 -3.53
N PHE A 295 3.27 12.17 -3.25
CA PHE A 295 2.18 12.29 -4.20
C PHE A 295 2.35 13.49 -5.14
N ASN A 296 2.02 13.29 -6.42
CA ASN A 296 1.83 14.38 -7.35
C ASN A 296 0.52 15.13 -7.06
N TYR A 297 0.58 16.44 -6.86
CA TYR A 297 -0.62 17.26 -6.76
C TYR A 297 -1.35 17.33 -8.10
N ALA A 298 -2.59 16.83 -8.12
CA ALA A 298 -3.50 16.95 -9.24
C ALA A 298 -4.47 18.12 -9.01
N HIS A 299 -4.32 19.20 -9.79
CA HIS A 299 -5.19 20.37 -9.73
C HIS A 299 -6.47 20.15 -10.54
N LEU A 300 -7.60 19.94 -9.86
CA LEU A 300 -8.91 19.65 -10.43
C LEU A 300 -10.01 20.48 -9.77
N PRO A 301 -9.97 21.83 -9.87
CA PRO A 301 -10.89 22.72 -9.17
C PRO A 301 -12.36 22.60 -9.62
N SER A 302 -12.59 22.05 -10.81
CA SER A 302 -13.95 21.72 -11.28
C SER A 302 -14.59 20.58 -10.48
N ARG A 303 -13.78 19.65 -9.97
CA ARG A 303 -14.22 18.49 -9.16
C ARG A 303 -14.17 18.76 -7.67
N PHE A 304 -13.12 19.42 -7.19
CA PHE A 304 -12.84 19.62 -5.77
C PHE A 304 -12.94 21.09 -5.39
N LYS A 305 -14.05 21.47 -4.76
CA LYS A 305 -14.32 22.87 -4.36
C LYS A 305 -13.19 23.53 -3.57
N PRO A 306 -12.49 22.90 -2.61
CA PRO A 306 -11.37 23.51 -1.91
C PRO A 306 -10.24 23.98 -2.83
N GLN A 307 -9.95 23.23 -3.90
CA GLN A 307 -8.89 23.56 -4.85
C GLN A 307 -9.12 24.86 -5.65
N ARG A 308 -10.34 25.38 -5.68
CA ARG A 308 -10.66 26.70 -6.27
C ARG A 308 -10.00 27.86 -5.56
N ARG A 309 -9.41 27.63 -4.38
CA ARG A 309 -8.67 28.63 -3.59
C ARG A 309 -7.18 28.68 -3.95
N ILE A 310 -6.72 27.76 -4.77
CA ILE A 310 -5.38 27.73 -5.32
C ILE A 310 -5.43 28.37 -6.71
N ALA A 311 -4.65 29.41 -6.93
CA ALA A 311 -4.55 30.07 -8.24
C ALA A 311 -3.62 29.28 -9.15
N ASP A 312 -3.98 29.14 -10.44
CA ASP A 312 -3.20 28.38 -11.40
C ASP A 312 -1.79 28.96 -11.59
N GLU A 313 -1.66 30.30 -11.51
CA GLU A 313 -0.38 31.03 -11.60
C GLU A 313 0.59 30.79 -10.45
N ASP A 314 0.11 30.30 -9.31
CA ASP A 314 0.94 29.97 -8.16
C ASP A 314 1.53 28.55 -8.24
N LEU A 315 1.00 27.71 -9.14
CA LEU A 315 1.46 26.36 -9.31
C LEU A 315 2.81 26.30 -10.04
N PRO A 316 3.71 25.38 -9.67
CA PRO A 316 4.95 25.21 -10.40
C PRO A 316 4.65 24.71 -11.82
N PRO A 317 5.40 25.18 -12.83
CA PRO A 317 5.32 24.68 -14.18
C PRO A 317 5.53 23.15 -14.26
N PRO A 318 4.99 22.45 -15.26
CA PRO A 318 5.15 20.99 -15.39
C PRO A 318 6.62 20.54 -15.36
N GLU A 319 7.54 21.30 -15.93
CA GLU A 319 8.97 21.01 -15.93
C GLU A 319 9.53 20.99 -14.53
N VAL A 320 9.19 21.98 -13.69
CA VAL A 320 9.63 22.07 -12.30
C VAL A 320 9.08 20.90 -11.48
N LYS A 321 7.84 20.45 -11.75
CA LYS A 321 7.28 19.26 -11.10
C LYS A 321 8.07 18.00 -11.45
N LEU A 322 8.49 17.85 -12.70
CA LEU A 322 9.31 16.73 -13.15
C LEU A 322 10.73 16.79 -12.55
N ASP A 323 11.31 17.99 -12.45
CA ASP A 323 12.61 18.19 -11.82
C ASP A 323 12.56 17.83 -10.32
N ILE A 324 11.48 18.19 -9.60
CA ILE A 324 11.26 17.78 -8.21
C ILE A 324 11.17 16.25 -8.10
N LEU A 325 10.39 15.59 -8.97
CA LEU A 325 10.25 14.13 -8.97
C LEU A 325 11.59 13.45 -9.25
N GLN A 326 12.37 13.96 -10.21
CA GLN A 326 13.70 13.45 -10.53
C GLN A 326 14.63 13.56 -9.33
N ALA A 327 14.82 14.77 -8.80
CA ALA A 327 15.71 15.02 -7.69
C ALA A 327 15.32 14.18 -6.46
N THR A 328 14.03 14.06 -6.19
CA THR A 328 13.49 13.24 -5.09
C THR A 328 13.84 11.76 -5.27
N THR A 329 13.57 11.20 -6.46
CA THR A 329 13.83 9.78 -6.74
C THR A 329 15.31 9.47 -6.64
N GLU A 330 16.16 10.29 -7.24
CA GLU A 330 17.62 10.13 -7.18
C GLU A 330 18.15 10.25 -5.74
N ARG A 331 17.66 11.25 -5.00
CA ARG A 331 18.12 11.50 -3.63
C ARG A 331 17.74 10.38 -2.66
N LEU A 332 16.50 9.90 -2.71
CA LEU A 332 16.03 8.79 -1.88
C LEU A 332 16.74 7.48 -2.21
N THR A 333 16.90 7.17 -3.49
CA THR A 333 17.63 5.98 -3.93
C THR A 333 19.09 6.02 -3.45
N ASN A 334 19.75 7.19 -3.56
CA ASN A 334 21.12 7.37 -3.07
C ASN A 334 21.22 7.32 -1.54
N ALA A 335 20.12 7.62 -0.82
CA ALA A 335 20.02 7.48 0.63
C ALA A 335 19.68 6.04 1.09
N GLY A 336 19.52 5.10 0.14
CA GLY A 336 19.27 3.70 0.43
C GLY A 336 17.77 3.33 0.54
N TRP A 337 16.87 4.19 0.10
CA TRP A 337 15.45 3.89 0.01
C TRP A 337 15.13 3.12 -1.26
N LEU A 338 14.19 2.19 -1.18
CA LEU A 338 13.69 1.43 -2.32
C LEU A 338 12.41 2.06 -2.86
N TYR A 339 12.33 2.23 -4.17
CA TYR A 339 11.09 2.60 -4.84
C TYR A 339 10.18 1.39 -4.94
N ILE A 340 9.12 1.37 -4.15
CA ILE A 340 8.15 0.27 -4.10
C ILE A 340 7.23 0.31 -5.33
N GLY A 341 6.87 1.49 -5.77
CA GLY A 341 6.02 1.71 -6.94
C GLY A 341 5.08 2.88 -6.73
N MET A 342 4.53 3.38 -7.80
CA MET A 342 3.63 4.52 -7.81
C MET A 342 4.30 5.73 -7.14
N ASP A 343 3.82 6.10 -5.97
CA ASP A 343 4.29 7.26 -5.20
C ASP A 343 5.04 6.82 -3.91
N HIS A 344 5.38 5.52 -3.75
CA HIS A 344 5.83 4.96 -2.47
C HIS A 344 7.30 4.54 -2.49
N PHE A 345 7.97 4.86 -1.38
CA PHE A 345 9.31 4.41 -1.05
C PHE A 345 9.30 3.75 0.33
N ALA A 346 10.18 2.79 0.54
CA ALA A 346 10.34 2.11 1.81
C ALA A 346 11.81 1.82 2.13
N ARG A 347 12.11 1.61 3.39
CA ARG A 347 13.41 1.10 3.82
C ARG A 347 13.58 -0.34 3.32
N PRO A 348 14.82 -0.81 3.06
CA PRO A 348 15.04 -2.17 2.55
C PRO A 348 14.57 -3.30 3.47
N ASP A 349 14.47 -3.02 4.78
CA ASP A 349 14.02 -3.91 5.84
C ASP A 349 12.53 -3.75 6.19
N ASP A 350 11.82 -2.82 5.54
CA ASP A 350 10.37 -2.65 5.71
C ASP A 350 9.58 -3.81 5.08
N GLU A 351 8.44 -4.12 5.67
CA GLU A 351 7.56 -5.21 5.24
C GLU A 351 7.13 -5.10 3.77
N LEU A 352 6.91 -3.88 3.23
CA LEU A 352 6.56 -3.69 1.82
C LEU A 352 7.72 -4.06 0.89
N ALA A 353 8.95 -3.70 1.26
CA ALA A 353 10.13 -4.04 0.50
C ALA A 353 10.40 -5.56 0.51
N LEU A 354 10.21 -6.18 1.68
CA LEU A 354 10.32 -7.62 1.86
C LEU A 354 9.24 -8.34 1.03
N ALA A 355 7.98 -7.92 1.14
CA ALA A 355 6.86 -8.50 0.38
C ALA A 355 7.03 -8.33 -1.14
N GLN A 356 7.58 -7.19 -1.61
CA GLN A 356 7.89 -7.00 -3.03
C GLN A 356 8.93 -7.99 -3.52
N ARG A 357 10.01 -8.19 -2.75
CA ARG A 357 11.06 -9.15 -3.05
C ARG A 357 10.54 -10.58 -3.06
N ASP A 358 9.68 -10.92 -2.11
CA ASP A 358 9.15 -12.26 -1.92
C ASP A 358 7.95 -12.57 -2.83
N GLY A 359 7.47 -11.57 -3.61
CA GLY A 359 6.37 -11.73 -4.56
C GLY A 359 4.97 -11.75 -3.91
N THR A 360 4.84 -11.26 -2.68
CA THR A 360 3.59 -11.24 -1.90
C THR A 360 2.97 -9.85 -1.74
N LEU A 361 3.65 -8.79 -2.25
CA LEU A 361 3.13 -7.45 -2.20
C LEU A 361 1.80 -7.33 -2.96
N TYR A 362 0.85 -6.65 -2.37
CA TYR A 362 -0.46 -6.40 -2.94
C TYR A 362 -0.79 -4.90 -2.95
N ARG A 363 -1.78 -4.50 -3.75
CA ARG A 363 -2.28 -3.13 -3.79
C ARG A 363 -3.81 -3.11 -3.75
N ASN A 364 -4.36 -2.25 -2.88
CA ASN A 364 -5.80 -2.06 -2.74
C ASN A 364 -6.15 -0.56 -2.66
N PHE A 365 -7.38 -0.22 -2.24
CA PHE A 365 -7.84 1.17 -2.09
C PHE A 365 -7.07 1.97 -1.04
N GLN A 366 -6.43 1.32 -0.07
CA GLN A 366 -5.63 1.95 0.98
C GLN A 366 -4.17 2.20 0.55
N GLY A 367 -3.70 1.55 -0.52
CA GLY A 367 -2.34 1.61 -1.01
C GLY A 367 -1.69 0.23 -1.13
N TYR A 368 -0.38 0.15 -0.93
CA TYR A 368 0.34 -1.13 -0.86
C TYR A 368 0.10 -1.82 0.47
N SER A 369 -0.07 -3.14 0.43
CA SER A 369 -0.41 -3.98 1.58
C SER A 369 0.29 -5.34 1.47
N THR A 370 0.51 -5.98 2.61
CA THR A 370 1.00 -7.37 2.71
C THR A 370 -0.14 -8.38 2.91
N HIS A 371 -1.40 -7.92 2.96
CA HIS A 371 -2.60 -8.72 3.25
C HIS A 371 -3.48 -8.90 1.99
N ALA A 372 -2.95 -9.63 1.00
CA ALA A 372 -3.63 -9.86 -0.28
C ALA A 372 -4.89 -10.73 -0.14
N GLU A 373 -4.88 -11.68 0.79
CA GLU A 373 -5.93 -12.67 1.03
C GLU A 373 -7.12 -12.17 1.84
N CYS A 374 -7.01 -11.04 2.50
CA CYS A 374 -8.11 -10.52 3.31
C CYS A 374 -9.31 -10.10 2.46
N ASP A 375 -10.50 -10.42 2.95
CA ASP A 375 -11.70 -9.73 2.54
C ASP A 375 -11.76 -8.37 3.26
N LEU A 376 -11.81 -7.28 2.49
CA LEU A 376 -11.81 -5.91 3.00
C LEU A 376 -13.24 -5.41 3.18
N ILE A 377 -13.62 -5.10 4.40
CA ILE A 377 -14.91 -4.51 4.76
C ILE A 377 -14.72 -3.00 4.92
N GLY A 378 -15.41 -2.22 4.10
CA GLY A 378 -15.46 -0.77 4.22
C GLY A 378 -16.59 -0.33 5.15
N ILE A 379 -16.27 0.46 6.17
CA ILE A 379 -17.20 0.94 7.21
C ILE A 379 -17.21 2.47 7.20
N GLY A 380 -18.39 3.05 7.32
CA GLY A 380 -18.60 4.48 7.28
C GLY A 380 -18.89 5.04 5.90
N VAL A 381 -19.24 6.32 5.86
CA VAL A 381 -19.61 7.03 4.63
C VAL A 381 -18.50 6.93 3.57
N THR A 382 -18.87 6.72 2.30
CA THR A 382 -17.97 6.63 1.12
C THR A 382 -17.01 5.45 1.07
N SER A 383 -16.85 4.68 2.16
CA SER A 383 -15.91 3.56 2.21
C SER A 383 -16.14 2.56 1.08
N ILE A 384 -15.06 1.92 0.63
CA ILE A 384 -15.10 0.87 -0.40
C ILE A 384 -14.54 -0.41 0.21
N GLY A 385 -15.30 -1.49 0.09
CA GLY A 385 -14.88 -2.83 0.46
C GLY A 385 -14.58 -3.71 -0.76
N LYS A 386 -13.83 -4.78 -0.53
CA LYS A 386 -13.56 -5.87 -1.48
C LYS A 386 -13.83 -7.18 -0.76
N VAL A 387 -14.92 -7.85 -1.07
CA VAL A 387 -15.26 -9.17 -0.50
C VAL A 387 -15.36 -10.17 -1.64
N ALA A 388 -14.63 -11.28 -1.53
CA ALA A 388 -14.50 -12.27 -2.60
C ALA A 388 -14.13 -11.63 -3.94
N ASN A 389 -14.96 -11.81 -4.97
CA ASN A 389 -14.80 -11.24 -6.30
C ASN A 389 -15.64 -9.96 -6.52
N THR A 390 -15.98 -9.22 -5.47
CA THR A 390 -16.79 -7.99 -5.59
C THR A 390 -16.12 -6.78 -4.98
N TYR A 391 -16.53 -5.60 -5.44
CA TYR A 391 -16.32 -4.33 -4.77
C TYR A 391 -17.66 -3.72 -4.45
N GLY A 392 -17.83 -3.21 -3.21
CA GLY A 392 -19.01 -2.47 -2.77
C GLY A 392 -18.63 -1.11 -2.23
N GLN A 393 -19.39 -0.07 -2.53
CA GLN A 393 -19.18 1.29 -2.03
C GLN A 393 -20.38 1.78 -1.23
N ASN A 394 -20.09 2.31 -0.04
CA ASN A 394 -21.09 2.96 0.82
C ASN A 394 -21.50 4.34 0.28
N ARG A 395 -22.69 4.81 0.69
CA ARG A 395 -23.21 6.15 0.40
C ARG A 395 -22.13 7.21 0.59
N ARG A 396 -22.13 8.19 -0.32
CA ARG A 396 -21.11 9.25 -0.31
C ARG A 396 -21.52 10.48 0.49
N GLU A 397 -22.83 10.66 0.65
CA GLU A 397 -23.42 11.78 1.38
C GLU A 397 -23.86 11.31 2.78
N LEU A 398 -23.62 12.13 3.80
CA LEU A 398 -23.86 11.76 5.20
C LEU A 398 -25.33 11.49 5.47
N ASP A 399 -26.23 12.33 4.92
CA ASP A 399 -27.67 12.20 5.13
C ASP A 399 -28.22 10.87 4.61
N SER A 400 -27.81 10.47 3.40
CA SER A 400 -28.22 9.19 2.82
C SER A 400 -27.58 7.98 3.51
N TYR A 401 -26.35 8.14 4.01
CA TYR A 401 -25.72 7.13 4.86
C TYR A 401 -26.51 6.94 6.17
N TYR A 402 -26.88 8.03 6.84
CA TYR A 402 -27.68 8.00 8.06
C TYR A 402 -29.06 7.38 7.82
N GLU A 403 -29.74 7.77 6.73
CA GLU A 403 -31.04 7.22 6.37
C GLU A 403 -31.00 5.69 6.19
N ASP A 404 -30.02 5.15 5.49
CA ASP A 404 -29.89 3.70 5.31
C ASP A 404 -29.66 2.99 6.64
N ILE A 405 -28.71 3.47 7.46
CA ILE A 405 -28.38 2.86 8.76
C ILE A 405 -29.55 2.94 9.75
N ASP A 406 -30.25 4.09 9.83
CA ASP A 406 -31.37 4.28 10.76
C ASP A 406 -32.58 3.43 10.36
N ASN A 407 -32.69 3.04 9.09
CA ASN A 407 -33.67 2.08 8.59
C ASN A 407 -33.19 0.61 8.61
N GLY A 408 -32.07 0.31 9.25
CA GLY A 408 -31.53 -1.05 9.37
C GLY A 408 -31.03 -1.63 8.03
N ARG A 409 -30.62 -0.79 7.09
CA ARG A 409 -30.07 -1.19 5.80
C ARG A 409 -28.57 -0.92 5.75
N LEU A 410 -27.81 -1.83 5.12
CA LEU A 410 -26.41 -1.57 4.78
C LEU A 410 -26.33 -0.41 3.79
N PRO A 411 -25.36 0.52 3.95
CA PRO A 411 -25.30 1.75 3.16
C PRO A 411 -24.63 1.56 1.78
N VAL A 412 -24.49 0.32 1.31
CA VAL A 412 -23.92 0.01 -0.01
C VAL A 412 -24.89 0.45 -1.10
N PHE A 413 -24.44 1.36 -1.98
CA PHE A 413 -25.31 1.93 -3.01
C PHE A 413 -24.87 1.63 -4.44
N ARG A 414 -23.68 1.12 -4.62
CA ARG A 414 -23.14 0.64 -5.90
C ARG A 414 -21.94 -0.26 -5.69
N GLY A 415 -21.62 -1.02 -6.71
CA GLY A 415 -20.45 -1.89 -6.67
C GLY A 415 -20.24 -2.57 -8.02
N ILE A 416 -19.48 -3.64 -8.02
CA ILE A 416 -19.29 -4.49 -9.18
C ILE A 416 -18.95 -5.90 -8.73
N GLU A 417 -19.52 -6.87 -9.42
CA GLU A 417 -19.12 -8.28 -9.33
C GLU A 417 -18.21 -8.61 -10.52
N LEU A 418 -17.01 -9.05 -10.23
CA LEU A 418 -15.99 -9.33 -11.24
C LEU A 418 -16.32 -10.65 -11.95
N ASN A 419 -16.28 -10.61 -13.28
CA ASN A 419 -16.26 -11.83 -14.07
C ASN A 419 -14.84 -12.40 -14.15
N ARG A 420 -14.70 -13.59 -14.78
CA ARG A 420 -13.39 -14.27 -14.89
C ARG A 420 -12.34 -13.42 -15.63
N ASP A 421 -12.71 -12.67 -16.67
CA ASP A 421 -11.77 -11.80 -17.39
C ASP A 421 -11.30 -10.64 -16.50
N ASP A 422 -12.21 -10.05 -15.71
CA ASP A 422 -11.85 -9.00 -14.75
C ASP A 422 -10.86 -9.52 -13.71
N GLU A 423 -11.11 -10.70 -13.15
CA GLU A 423 -10.22 -11.28 -12.13
C GLU A 423 -8.84 -11.60 -12.69
N LEU A 424 -8.77 -12.17 -13.90
CA LEU A 424 -7.51 -12.46 -14.59
C LEU A 424 -6.73 -11.17 -14.89
N ARG A 425 -7.38 -10.15 -15.46
CA ARG A 425 -6.72 -8.87 -15.73
C ARG A 425 -6.30 -8.14 -14.45
N ARG A 426 -7.10 -8.25 -13.39
CA ARG A 426 -6.72 -7.75 -12.06
C ARG A 426 -5.45 -8.42 -11.56
N ASP A 427 -5.33 -9.74 -11.68
CA ASP A 427 -4.13 -10.49 -11.28
C ASP A 427 -2.90 -10.02 -12.08
N VAL A 428 -3.01 -9.92 -13.40
CA VAL A 428 -1.92 -9.41 -14.29
C VAL A 428 -1.51 -8.00 -13.91
N ILE A 429 -2.46 -7.08 -13.77
CA ILE A 429 -2.20 -5.68 -13.41
C ILE A 429 -1.57 -5.58 -12.01
N THR A 430 -2.07 -6.37 -11.04
CA THR A 430 -1.54 -6.38 -9.67
C THR A 430 -0.10 -6.89 -9.64
N ARG A 431 0.23 -7.97 -10.34
CA ARG A 431 1.61 -8.48 -10.43
C ARG A 431 2.56 -7.45 -11.05
N LEU A 432 2.15 -6.81 -12.13
CA LEU A 432 2.96 -5.77 -12.78
C LEU A 432 3.18 -4.56 -11.87
N ILE A 433 2.12 -4.01 -11.25
CA ILE A 433 2.21 -2.79 -10.44
C ILE A 433 2.91 -3.01 -9.09
N CYS A 434 2.86 -4.24 -8.55
CA CYS A 434 3.49 -4.59 -7.28
C CYS A 434 4.92 -5.13 -7.44
N HIS A 435 5.19 -5.91 -8.50
CA HIS A 435 6.44 -6.65 -8.61
C HIS A 435 7.29 -6.26 -9.81
N PHE A 436 6.80 -5.42 -10.71
CA PHE A 436 7.48 -5.02 -11.96
C PHE A 436 7.86 -6.20 -12.86
N ARG A 437 7.20 -7.32 -12.66
CA ARG A 437 7.42 -8.53 -13.45
C ARG A 437 6.14 -9.37 -13.52
N LEU A 438 6.01 -10.15 -14.57
CA LEU A 438 4.93 -11.10 -14.76
C LEU A 438 5.51 -12.37 -15.37
N ASP A 439 5.33 -13.51 -14.73
CA ASP A 439 5.66 -14.83 -15.25
C ASP A 439 4.43 -15.42 -15.95
N PHE A 440 4.56 -15.74 -17.24
CA PHE A 440 3.43 -16.27 -18.02
C PHE A 440 3.00 -17.64 -17.55
N ALA A 441 3.95 -18.53 -17.23
CA ALA A 441 3.63 -19.88 -16.79
C ALA A 441 2.86 -19.90 -15.47
N ASP A 442 3.10 -18.92 -14.57
CA ASP A 442 2.35 -18.80 -13.33
C ASP A 442 0.90 -18.36 -13.59
N VAL A 443 0.69 -17.40 -14.50
CA VAL A 443 -0.66 -16.95 -14.90
C VAL A 443 -1.40 -18.06 -15.63
N GLU A 444 -0.75 -18.71 -16.59
CA GLU A 444 -1.31 -19.83 -17.37
C GLU A 444 -1.78 -20.97 -16.47
N ARG A 445 -0.95 -21.35 -15.49
CA ARG A 445 -1.26 -22.41 -14.52
C ARG A 445 -2.42 -22.03 -13.61
N HIS A 446 -2.46 -20.77 -13.15
CA HIS A 446 -3.50 -20.31 -12.23
C HIS A 446 -4.86 -20.16 -12.93
N TRP A 447 -4.83 -19.69 -14.17
CA TRP A 447 -6.05 -19.32 -14.91
C TRP A 447 -6.46 -20.35 -15.96
N ASP A 448 -5.69 -21.42 -16.19
CA ASP A 448 -5.91 -22.41 -17.23
C ASP A 448 -6.15 -21.76 -18.61
N ILE A 449 -5.17 -20.99 -19.07
CA ILE A 449 -5.16 -20.28 -20.35
C ILE A 449 -3.81 -20.42 -21.04
N ASN A 450 -3.74 -20.11 -22.35
CA ASN A 450 -2.48 -19.70 -22.99
C ASN A 450 -2.38 -18.18 -22.95
N PHE A 451 -1.32 -17.64 -22.36
CA PHE A 451 -1.19 -16.20 -22.12
C PHE A 451 -1.12 -15.39 -23.42
N ALA A 452 -0.32 -15.87 -24.39
CA ALA A 452 -0.13 -15.18 -25.67
C ALA A 452 -1.43 -15.12 -26.49
N ASP A 453 -2.19 -16.20 -26.50
CA ASP A 453 -3.47 -16.27 -27.19
C ASP A 453 -4.53 -15.38 -26.51
N TYR A 454 -4.61 -15.44 -25.17
CA TYR A 454 -5.59 -14.68 -24.42
C TYR A 454 -5.36 -13.17 -24.52
N PHE A 455 -4.11 -12.74 -24.42
CA PHE A 455 -3.70 -11.34 -24.49
C PHE A 455 -3.16 -10.92 -25.86
N ALA A 456 -3.55 -11.62 -26.93
CA ALA A 456 -3.11 -11.31 -28.30
C ALA A 456 -3.37 -9.86 -28.75
N THR A 457 -4.40 -9.19 -28.19
CA THR A 457 -4.69 -7.77 -28.45
C THR A 457 -3.97 -6.80 -27.51
N SER A 458 -3.51 -7.29 -26.35
CA SER A 458 -2.83 -6.47 -25.33
C SER A 458 -1.32 -6.40 -25.57
N LEU A 459 -0.68 -7.52 -25.91
CA LEU A 459 0.77 -7.61 -26.09
C LEU A 459 1.32 -6.64 -27.13
N PRO A 460 0.71 -6.45 -28.33
CA PRO A 460 1.20 -5.49 -29.32
C PRO A 460 1.20 -4.03 -28.84
N LYS A 461 0.40 -3.68 -27.82
CA LYS A 461 0.41 -2.32 -27.24
C LYS A 461 1.69 -2.02 -26.46
N LEU A 462 2.46 -3.04 -26.11
CA LEU A 462 3.72 -2.92 -25.40
C LEU A 462 4.92 -2.71 -26.35
N ASP A 463 4.78 -2.98 -27.66
CA ASP A 463 5.91 -2.97 -28.63
C ASP A 463 6.70 -1.67 -28.59
N GLY A 464 6.03 -0.52 -28.64
CA GLY A 464 6.70 0.79 -28.55
C GLY A 464 7.41 1.01 -27.20
N MET A 465 6.88 0.46 -26.11
CA MET A 465 7.51 0.55 -24.79
C MET A 465 8.73 -0.39 -24.68
N VAL A 466 8.72 -1.51 -25.38
CA VAL A 466 9.88 -2.41 -25.52
C VAL A 466 10.99 -1.72 -26.33
N GLU A 467 10.65 -1.10 -27.46
CA GLU A 467 11.60 -0.35 -28.29
C GLU A 467 12.24 0.82 -27.52
N ASP A 468 11.47 1.47 -26.65
CA ASP A 468 11.93 2.56 -25.77
C ASP A 468 12.71 2.07 -24.55
N GLY A 469 12.82 0.76 -24.33
CA GLY A 469 13.56 0.16 -23.22
C GLY A 469 12.88 0.33 -21.86
N LEU A 470 11.53 0.39 -21.81
CA LEU A 470 10.78 0.45 -20.56
C LEU A 470 10.54 -0.94 -19.97
N LEU A 471 10.47 -1.96 -20.80
CA LEU A 471 10.26 -3.35 -20.40
C LEU A 471 10.84 -4.30 -21.44
N GLU A 472 11.01 -5.54 -21.06
CA GLU A 472 11.30 -6.67 -21.94
C GLU A 472 10.11 -7.63 -21.90
N VAL A 473 9.80 -8.19 -23.07
CA VAL A 473 8.79 -9.23 -23.25
C VAL A 473 9.44 -10.40 -23.98
N ASP A 474 9.39 -11.58 -23.41
CA ASP A 474 9.89 -12.80 -24.03
C ASP A 474 8.88 -13.96 -23.83
N SER A 475 9.25 -15.19 -24.16
CA SER A 475 8.39 -16.35 -24.01
C SER A 475 8.14 -16.75 -22.55
N ALA A 476 8.92 -16.23 -21.59
CA ALA A 476 8.77 -16.52 -20.17
C ALA A 476 7.88 -15.48 -19.46
N GLY A 477 7.87 -14.22 -19.95
CA GLY A 477 7.08 -13.20 -19.27
C GLY A 477 7.40 -11.76 -19.65
N ILE A 478 7.01 -10.87 -18.75
CA ILE A 478 7.26 -9.43 -18.83
C ILE A 478 8.18 -9.03 -17.67
N ARG A 479 9.24 -8.27 -17.98
CA ARG A 479 10.11 -7.64 -17.00
C ARG A 479 10.17 -6.14 -17.22
N VAL A 480 9.73 -5.35 -16.25
CA VAL A 480 9.81 -3.89 -16.30
C VAL A 480 11.22 -3.45 -15.97
N LEU A 481 11.83 -2.69 -16.86
CA LEU A 481 13.19 -2.19 -16.72
C LEU A 481 13.25 -0.93 -15.84
N PRO A 482 14.42 -0.52 -15.32
CA PRO A 482 14.58 0.64 -14.46
C PRO A 482 13.90 1.93 -14.96
N LYS A 483 13.90 2.21 -16.26
CA LYS A 483 13.22 3.36 -16.88
C LYS A 483 11.70 3.23 -16.90
N GLY A 484 11.18 2.00 -16.95
CA GLY A 484 9.74 1.73 -16.99
C GLY A 484 9.03 1.79 -15.64
N ARG A 485 9.78 1.76 -14.52
CA ARG A 485 9.17 1.69 -13.18
C ARG A 485 8.29 2.88 -12.86
N LEU A 486 8.71 4.10 -13.18
CA LEU A 486 7.89 5.31 -13.03
C LEU A 486 6.67 5.31 -13.97
N LEU A 487 6.76 4.61 -15.10
CA LEU A 487 5.73 4.50 -16.13
C LEU A 487 4.89 3.21 -16.01
N ILE A 488 4.93 2.53 -14.86
CA ILE A 488 4.23 1.26 -14.65
C ILE A 488 2.73 1.34 -14.96
N ARG A 489 2.10 2.48 -14.71
CA ARG A 489 0.67 2.69 -15.03
C ARG A 489 0.41 2.55 -16.53
N ASN A 490 1.29 3.10 -17.37
CA ASN A 490 1.20 2.98 -18.82
C ASN A 490 1.26 1.52 -19.28
N ILE A 491 2.16 0.74 -18.68
CA ILE A 491 2.31 -0.69 -18.95
C ILE A 491 1.03 -1.44 -18.55
N CYS A 492 0.50 -1.18 -17.35
CA CYS A 492 -0.74 -1.78 -16.86
C CYS A 492 -1.96 -1.44 -17.74
N MET A 493 -2.00 -0.24 -18.34
CA MET A 493 -3.09 0.18 -19.24
C MET A 493 -3.21 -0.71 -20.49
N ALA A 494 -2.16 -1.39 -20.92
CA ALA A 494 -2.22 -2.34 -22.02
C ALA A 494 -3.17 -3.54 -21.74
N PHE A 495 -3.38 -3.86 -20.47
CA PHE A 495 -4.21 -4.97 -20.02
C PHE A 495 -5.61 -4.54 -19.56
N ASP A 496 -5.92 -3.24 -19.57
CA ASP A 496 -7.21 -2.69 -19.12
C ASP A 496 -8.25 -2.72 -20.24
N ALA A 497 -9.21 -3.66 -20.14
CA ALA A 497 -10.28 -3.80 -21.12
C ALA A 497 -11.29 -2.64 -21.10
N TYR A 498 -11.47 -1.98 -19.96
CA TYR A 498 -12.43 -0.87 -19.86
C TYR A 498 -11.94 0.42 -20.49
N LEU A 499 -10.62 0.63 -20.60
CA LEU A 499 -10.07 1.77 -21.35
C LEU A 499 -10.36 1.67 -22.84
N GLU A 500 -10.36 0.47 -23.40
CA GLU A 500 -10.66 0.25 -24.83
C GLU A 500 -12.12 0.51 -25.16
N ALA A 501 -13.02 0.16 -24.25
CA ALA A 501 -14.45 0.32 -24.44
C ALA A 501 -14.92 1.79 -24.39
N LYS A 502 -14.12 2.69 -23.80
CA LYS A 502 -14.49 4.10 -23.60
C LYS A 502 -14.03 4.98 -24.75
N LYS A 503 -14.97 5.47 -25.55
CA LYS A 503 -14.74 6.50 -26.56
C LYS A 503 -14.89 7.88 -25.93
N GLY A 504 -13.78 8.55 -25.54
CA GLY A 504 -13.80 9.93 -25.04
C GLY A 504 -12.76 10.21 -23.94
N PRO A 505 -12.59 11.48 -23.56
CA PRO A 505 -11.64 11.84 -22.49
C PRO A 505 -12.10 11.22 -21.17
N ILE A 506 -11.34 10.26 -20.68
CA ILE A 506 -11.57 9.62 -19.39
C ILE A 506 -11.02 10.56 -18.33
N GLY A 507 -11.84 10.91 -17.33
CA GLY A 507 -11.49 11.88 -16.28
C GLY A 507 -10.50 11.36 -15.23
N PHE A 508 -9.41 10.71 -15.65
CA PHE A 508 -8.30 10.32 -14.79
C PHE A 508 -7.26 11.44 -14.68
N SER A 509 -6.48 11.43 -13.60
CA SER A 509 -5.28 12.27 -13.49
C SER A 509 -4.21 11.82 -14.48
N LYS A 510 -3.26 12.70 -14.77
CA LYS A 510 -2.04 12.33 -15.50
C LYS A 510 -1.30 11.19 -14.77
N VAL A 511 -0.55 10.40 -15.55
CA VAL A 511 0.20 9.24 -15.02
C VAL A 511 1.37 9.72 -14.16
N ILE A 512 1.99 10.85 -14.52
CA ILE A 512 3.07 11.50 -13.78
C ILE A 512 2.76 12.96 -13.54
#